data_ed75f7cae3d6bb5dee36d80b99e9a143
#
_entry.id   ed75f7cae3d6bb5dee36d80b99e9a143
#
_cell.length_a   1.000
_cell.length_b   1.000
_cell.length_c   1.000
_cell.angle_alpha   90.00
_cell.angle_beta   90.00
_cell.angle_gamma   90.00
#
_symmetry.space_group_name_H-M   'P 1'
#
loop_
_entity.id
_entity.type
_entity.pdbx_description
1 polymer ?
#
loop_
_entity_poly.entity_id
_entity_poly.type
_entity_poly.pdbx_seq_one_letter_code
_entity_poly.pdbx_strand_id
1 'polypeptide(L)' 'MNLIRNYRNWRLYRNTVSELNGLSNRDLADLGINRSDIPHVARKAI' A
#
# COMPACT_ATOMS: atom_id res chain seq x y z
N MET A 1 -10.70 -17.71 -12.67
CA MET A 1 -9.77 -16.74 -12.13
C MET A 1 -9.04 -16.01 -13.24
N ASN A 2 -8.84 -14.74 -13.10
CA ASN A 2 -8.27 -13.90 -14.14
C ASN A 2 -6.84 -13.49 -13.79
N LEU A 3 -5.87 -13.94 -14.58
CA LEU A 3 -4.45 -13.62 -14.35
C LEU A 3 -4.18 -12.14 -14.51
N ILE A 4 -4.86 -11.49 -15.44
CA ILE A 4 -4.70 -10.06 -15.68
C ILE A 4 -5.16 -9.28 -14.45
N ARG A 5 -6.26 -9.71 -13.85
CA ARG A 5 -6.79 -9.08 -12.65
C ARG A 5 -5.82 -9.20 -11.48
N ASN A 6 -5.25 -10.40 -11.30
CA ASN A 6 -4.27 -10.63 -10.25
C ASN A 6 -3.02 -9.79 -10.45
N TYR A 7 -2.55 -9.70 -11.68
CA TYR A 7 -1.38 -8.89 -12.00
C TYR A 7 -1.63 -7.42 -11.71
N ARG A 8 -2.81 -6.93 -12.11
CA ARG A 8 -3.18 -5.53 -11.88
C ARG A 8 -3.25 -5.23 -10.38
N ASN A 9 -3.87 -6.09 -9.60
CA ASN A 9 -3.97 -5.92 -8.15
C ASN A 9 -2.60 -5.93 -7.49
N TRP A 10 -1.73 -6.84 -7.92
CA TRP A 10 -0.38 -6.92 -7.41
C TRP A 10 0.39 -5.63 -7.68
N ARG A 11 0.23 -5.08 -8.87
CA ARG A 11 0.90 -3.87 -9.26
C ARG A 11 0.40 -2.67 -8.46
N LEU A 12 -0.90 -2.58 -8.26
CA LEU A 12 -1.49 -1.53 -7.42
C LEU A 12 -0.99 -1.63 -5.99
N TYR A 13 -0.94 -2.83 -5.47
CA TYR A 13 -0.43 -3.08 -4.13
C TYR A 13 1.01 -2.58 -4.02
N ARG A 14 1.86 -2.96 -4.96
CA ARG A 14 3.26 -2.54 -4.96
C ARG A 14 3.40 -1.02 -5.04
N ASN A 15 2.62 -0.39 -5.90
CA ASN A 15 2.66 1.06 -6.05
C ASN A 15 2.22 1.75 -4.77
N THR A 16 1.17 1.26 -4.14
CA THR A 16 0.68 1.83 -2.88
C THR A 16 1.72 1.70 -1.79
N VAL A 17 2.34 0.52 -1.67
CA VAL A 17 3.41 0.32 -0.68
C VAL A 17 4.56 1.28 -0.94
N SER A 18 4.96 1.43 -2.19
CA SER A 18 6.07 2.31 -2.55
C SER A 18 5.76 3.77 -2.18
N GLU A 19 4.55 4.23 -2.48
CA GLU A 19 4.16 5.59 -2.17
C GLU A 19 4.12 5.82 -0.66
N LEU A 20 3.56 4.89 0.09
CA LEU A 20 3.48 5.01 1.54
C LEU A 20 4.86 4.97 2.17
N ASN A 21 5.77 4.15 1.64
CA ASN A 21 7.14 4.10 2.15
C ASN A 21 7.90 5.39 1.88
N GLY A 22 7.50 6.14 0.87
CA GLY A 22 8.10 7.42 0.56
C GLY A 22 7.69 8.54 1.51
N LEU A 23 6.66 8.32 2.32
CA LEU A 23 6.21 9.30 3.30
C LEU A 23 7.10 9.27 4.53
N SER A 24 7.21 10.43 5.20
CA SER A 24 7.91 10.48 6.48
C SER A 24 7.07 9.81 7.56
N ASN A 25 7.73 9.49 8.69
CA ASN A 25 7.00 8.91 9.82
C ASN A 25 5.91 9.85 10.32
N ARG A 26 6.17 11.15 10.25
CA ARG A 26 5.19 12.16 10.65
C ARG A 26 3.97 12.12 9.74
N ASP A 27 4.20 12.03 8.43
CA ASP A 27 3.11 11.97 7.47
C ASP A 27 2.27 10.73 7.69
N LEU A 28 2.91 9.58 7.94
CA LEU A 28 2.20 8.35 8.22
C LEU A 28 1.37 8.47 9.49
N ALA A 29 1.93 9.09 10.53
CA ALA A 29 1.22 9.29 11.78
C ALA A 29 0.01 10.21 11.58
N ASP A 30 0.13 11.23 10.74
CA ASP A 30 -0.99 12.12 10.42
C ASP A 30 -2.14 11.35 9.77
N LEU A 31 -1.82 10.31 9.00
CA LEU A 31 -2.82 9.45 8.38
C LEU A 31 -3.33 8.36 9.32
N GLY A 32 -2.75 8.26 10.51
CA GLY A 32 -3.11 7.21 11.46
C GLY A 32 -2.52 5.86 11.11
N ILE A 33 -1.41 5.85 10.38
CA ILE A 33 -0.77 4.62 9.90
C ILE A 33 0.61 4.50 10.51
N ASN A 34 0.97 3.28 10.93
CA ASN A 34 2.34 2.95 11.31
C ASN A 34 3.06 2.35 10.12
N ARG A 35 4.38 2.50 10.09
CA ARG A 35 5.16 1.95 8.99
C ARG A 35 4.99 0.44 8.86
N SER A 36 4.82 -0.25 9.96
CA SER A 36 4.56 -1.69 9.95
C SER A 36 3.18 -2.04 9.40
N ASP A 37 2.26 -1.08 9.36
CA ASP A 37 0.91 -1.29 8.85
C ASP A 37 0.81 -1.05 7.34
N ILE A 38 1.86 -0.53 6.71
CA ILE A 38 1.82 -0.19 5.29
C ILE A 38 1.35 -1.33 4.40
N PRO A 39 1.90 -2.55 4.51
CA PRO A 39 1.44 -3.65 3.68
C PRO A 39 -0.03 -3.97 3.89
N HIS A 40 -0.48 -3.87 5.13
CA HIS A 40 -1.87 -4.16 5.49
C HIS A 40 -2.81 -3.12 4.87
N VAL A 41 -2.46 -1.85 4.98
CA VAL A 41 -3.25 -0.76 4.40
C VAL A 41 -3.28 -0.87 2.88
N ALA A 42 -2.14 -1.17 2.27
CA ALA A 42 -2.05 -1.32 0.82
C ALA A 42 -2.95 -2.47 0.33
N ARG A 43 -3.04 -3.55 1.09
CA ARG A 43 -3.93 -4.66 0.77
C ARG A 43 -5.39 -4.24 0.76
N LYS A 44 -5.77 -3.40 1.71
CA LYS A 44 -7.16 -2.93 1.79
C LYS A 44 -7.52 -2.00 0.65
N ALA A 45 -6.53 -1.34 0.05
CA ALA A 45 -6.76 -0.38 -1.01
C ALA A 45 -7.07 -1.05 -2.37
N ILE A 46 -6.86 -2.36 -2.48
CA ILE A 46 -7.13 -3.06 -3.73
C ILE A 46 -8.29 -4.06 -3.66
#